data_96a4e6b08210c4e7ca95c2195cd043f6
#
_entry.id   96a4e6b08210c4e7ca95c2195cd043f6
#
_cell.length_a   1.000
_cell.length_b   1.000
_cell.length_c   1.000
_cell.angle_alpha   90.00
_cell.angle_beta   90.00
_cell.angle_gamma   90.00
#
_symmetry.space_group_name_H-M   'P 1'
#
loop_
_entity.id
_entity.type
_entity.pdbx_description
1 polymer ?
#
loop_
_entity_poly.entity_id
_entity_poly.type
_entity_poly.pdbx_seq_one_letter_code
_entity_poly.pdbx_strand_id
1 'polypeptide(L)'
;MLMYARWVGIDFGQTLLDSSPERTYWMIGDTSKELGEPELVLERCHRWRRMKEKYGSYPIIKERARPETMTYVFDDRPGAAEIFSRVEQKYLKVADGAIDAVKYLRDQGIEVSIVAELKRTLGPIGTDMVSAFLMRQEVVQYFDELITPQGKIDLRTGEADLRYKGSSKEEGDLYDVLAEDLRSRGIEPQDGIMVGDKEWSDITPAQKRGFQAIQYSGYIFHAPSNASCEIRHLSELKNIIRPVE
;
A
#
# COMPACT_ATOMS: atom_id res chain seq x y z
N MET A 1 -0.87 -23.69 5.69
CA MET A 1 -2.25 -23.64 6.21
C MET A 1 -3.13 -23.07 5.10
N LEU A 2 -4.31 -23.68 4.80
CA LEU A 2 -5.27 -23.08 3.86
C LEU A 2 -6.21 -22.17 4.63
N MET A 3 -6.58 -21.05 4.02
CA MET A 3 -7.55 -20.07 4.50
C MET A 3 -8.67 -19.95 3.48
N TYR A 4 -9.89 -19.79 3.93
CA TYR A 4 -11.07 -19.70 3.07
C TYR A 4 -11.61 -18.28 3.12
N ALA A 5 -11.95 -17.71 1.95
CA ALA A 5 -12.42 -16.34 1.86
C ALA A 5 -13.46 -16.15 0.75
N ARG A 6 -14.34 -15.16 0.95
CA ARG A 6 -15.20 -14.54 -0.05
C ARG A 6 -14.76 -13.12 -0.38
N TRP A 7 -13.95 -12.51 0.50
CA TRP A 7 -13.40 -11.17 0.35
C TRP A 7 -11.95 -11.10 0.83
N VAL A 8 -11.11 -10.35 0.11
CA VAL A 8 -9.70 -10.07 0.49
C VAL A 8 -9.45 -8.57 0.37
N GLY A 9 -9.07 -7.96 1.49
CA GLY A 9 -8.54 -6.60 1.53
C GLY A 9 -7.02 -6.60 1.49
N ILE A 10 -6.43 -5.78 0.63
CA ILE A 10 -4.98 -5.63 0.53
C ILE A 10 -4.60 -4.20 0.91
N ASP A 11 -3.70 -4.05 1.89
CA ASP A 11 -3.13 -2.74 2.20
C ASP A 11 -2.33 -2.20 1.02
N PHE A 12 -2.31 -0.86 0.90
CA PHE A 12 -1.64 -0.21 -0.22
C PHE A 12 -0.16 0.03 0.05
N GLY A 13 0.15 0.73 1.13
CA GLY A 13 1.50 1.21 1.43
C GLY A 13 2.41 0.10 1.95
N GLN A 14 3.54 -0.17 1.29
CA GLN A 14 4.48 -1.22 1.70
C GLN A 14 3.93 -2.65 1.59
N THR A 15 2.77 -2.80 0.95
CA THR A 15 2.14 -4.08 0.65
C THR A 15 1.86 -4.19 -0.84
N LEU A 16 0.84 -3.50 -1.38
CA LEU A 16 0.53 -3.50 -2.81
C LEU A 16 1.49 -2.60 -3.61
N LEU A 17 1.90 -1.48 -3.03
CA LEU A 17 2.90 -0.59 -3.61
C LEU A 17 4.31 -1.13 -3.34
N ASP A 18 5.09 -1.38 -4.40
CA ASP A 18 6.50 -1.72 -4.27
C ASP A 18 7.25 -0.65 -3.47
N SER A 19 7.77 -1.06 -2.33
CA SER A 19 8.50 -0.21 -1.39
C SER A 19 9.91 -0.73 -1.13
N SER A 20 10.47 -1.46 -2.11
CA SER A 20 11.83 -2.00 -2.04
C SER A 20 12.84 -0.88 -1.72
N PRO A 21 13.79 -1.13 -0.80
CA PRO A 21 14.80 -0.15 -0.39
C PRO A 21 15.65 0.34 -1.57
N GLU A 22 15.91 -0.51 -2.54
CA GLU A 22 16.72 -0.26 -3.73
C GLU A 22 16.11 0.86 -4.59
N ARG A 23 14.79 0.96 -4.63
CA ARG A 23 14.07 1.98 -5.41
C ARG A 23 14.61 3.38 -5.17
N THR A 24 14.85 3.74 -3.92
CA THR A 24 15.34 5.09 -3.60
C THR A 24 16.75 5.35 -4.14
N TYR A 25 17.61 4.35 -4.15
CA TYR A 25 18.96 4.48 -4.73
C TYR A 25 18.91 4.66 -6.25
N TRP A 26 18.00 3.98 -6.93
CA TRP A 26 17.75 4.19 -8.35
C TRP A 26 17.24 5.60 -8.62
N MET A 27 16.32 6.12 -7.80
CA MET A 27 15.82 7.48 -7.90
C MET A 27 16.93 8.52 -7.71
N ILE A 28 17.82 8.32 -6.74
CA ILE A 28 19.00 9.20 -6.53
C ILE A 28 19.92 9.13 -7.76
N GLY A 29 20.15 7.94 -8.30
CA GLY A 29 20.96 7.73 -9.49
C GLY A 29 20.44 8.50 -10.71
N ASP A 30 19.17 8.33 -11.03
CA ASP A 30 18.55 9.00 -12.17
C ASP A 30 18.46 10.52 -11.94
N THR A 31 18.14 10.98 -10.73
CA THR A 31 18.14 12.41 -10.40
C THR A 31 19.54 13.02 -10.58
N SER A 32 20.58 12.33 -10.13
CA SER A 32 21.96 12.80 -10.28
C SER A 32 22.39 12.90 -11.74
N LYS A 33 21.98 11.93 -12.58
CA LYS A 33 22.22 11.97 -14.02
C LYS A 33 21.53 13.17 -14.69
N GLU A 34 20.27 13.44 -14.33
CA GLU A 34 19.52 14.57 -14.87
C GLU A 34 20.08 15.91 -14.42
N LEU A 35 20.71 15.97 -13.23
CA LEU A 35 21.46 17.15 -12.76
C LEU A 35 22.82 17.32 -13.43
N GLY A 36 23.26 16.36 -14.27
CA GLY A 36 24.56 16.36 -14.89
C GLY A 36 25.72 15.98 -13.96
N GLU A 37 25.43 15.30 -12.85
CA GLU A 37 26.39 14.98 -11.78
C GLU A 37 26.34 13.47 -11.43
N PRO A 38 26.47 12.56 -12.41
CA PRO A 38 26.38 11.12 -12.17
C PRO A 38 27.50 10.58 -11.25
N GLU A 39 28.64 11.28 -11.16
CA GLU A 39 29.75 10.93 -10.27
C GLU A 39 29.41 11.10 -8.79
N LEU A 40 28.42 11.93 -8.44
CA LEU A 40 28.00 12.17 -7.05
C LEU A 40 26.99 11.15 -6.53
N VAL A 41 26.55 10.17 -7.32
CA VAL A 41 25.52 9.19 -6.94
C VAL A 41 25.86 8.48 -5.64
N LEU A 42 27.09 7.98 -5.51
CA LEU A 42 27.50 7.21 -4.32
C LEU A 42 27.47 8.08 -3.06
N GLU A 43 27.97 9.29 -3.14
CA GLU A 43 27.96 10.25 -2.03
C GLU A 43 26.53 10.60 -1.61
N ARG A 44 25.64 10.86 -2.57
CA ARG A 44 24.22 11.14 -2.34
C ARG A 44 23.50 9.95 -1.71
N CYS A 45 23.82 8.74 -2.11
CA CYS A 45 23.31 7.53 -1.46
C CYS A 45 23.76 7.43 0.01
N HIS A 46 25.01 7.78 0.33
CA HIS A 46 25.47 7.83 1.73
C HIS A 46 24.77 8.93 2.53
N ARG A 47 24.56 10.10 1.97
CA ARG A 47 23.78 11.17 2.61
C ARG A 47 22.33 10.75 2.85
N TRP A 48 21.71 10.11 1.88
CA TRP A 48 20.37 9.54 2.04
C TRP A 48 20.29 8.52 3.19
N ARG A 49 21.28 7.65 3.32
CA ARG A 49 21.35 6.68 4.43
C ARG A 49 21.36 7.40 5.78
N ARG A 50 22.15 8.47 5.93
CA ARG A 50 22.18 9.28 7.17
C ARG A 50 20.82 9.92 7.47
N MET A 51 20.09 10.37 6.46
CA MET A 51 18.73 10.88 6.67
C MET A 51 17.76 9.77 7.14
N LYS A 52 17.90 8.55 6.61
CA LYS A 52 17.15 7.39 7.11
C LYS A 52 17.52 7.04 8.55
N GLU A 53 18.77 7.10 8.92
CA GLU A 53 19.22 6.90 10.31
C GLU A 53 18.64 7.96 11.25
N LYS A 54 18.55 9.21 10.81
CA LYS A 54 17.99 10.34 11.59
C LYS A 54 16.46 10.29 11.71
N TYR A 55 15.73 9.97 10.64
CA TYR A 55 14.27 10.12 10.56
C TYR A 55 13.51 8.79 10.45
N GLY A 56 14.20 7.68 10.20
CA GLY A 56 13.60 6.37 9.99
C GLY A 56 13.23 6.09 8.52
N SER A 57 11.99 5.67 8.27
CA SER A 57 11.55 5.23 6.95
C SER A 57 11.32 6.37 5.95
N TYR A 58 11.34 6.03 4.65
CA TYR A 58 11.07 7.00 3.58
C TYR A 58 9.70 7.71 3.71
N PRO A 59 8.60 7.05 4.09
CA PRO A 59 7.34 7.74 4.34
C PRO A 59 7.45 8.85 5.38
N ILE A 60 8.19 8.63 6.49
CA ILE A 60 8.42 9.64 7.53
C ILE A 60 9.24 10.80 6.99
N ILE A 61 10.32 10.51 6.25
CA ILE A 61 11.12 11.54 5.58
C ILE A 61 10.25 12.37 4.64
N LYS A 62 9.43 11.71 3.81
CA LYS A 62 8.54 12.37 2.83
C LYS A 62 7.53 13.31 3.50
N GLU A 63 6.99 12.91 4.65
CA GLU A 63 5.99 13.67 5.39
C GLU A 63 6.61 14.85 6.17
N ARG A 64 7.72 14.62 6.87
CA ARG A 64 8.23 15.53 7.90
C ARG A 64 9.53 16.25 7.56
N ALA A 65 10.36 15.70 6.71
CA ALA A 65 11.72 16.16 6.48
C ALA A 65 12.12 16.26 4.99
N ARG A 66 11.14 16.25 4.07
CA ARG A 66 11.44 16.23 2.62
C ARG A 66 12.29 17.41 2.16
N PRO A 67 11.98 18.68 2.51
CA PRO A 67 12.80 19.81 2.08
C PRO A 67 14.25 19.70 2.58
N GLU A 68 14.44 19.47 3.89
CA GLU A 68 15.77 19.30 4.48
C GLU A 68 16.54 18.14 3.81
N THR A 69 15.84 17.01 3.57
CA THR A 69 16.47 15.84 2.96
C THR A 69 16.93 16.15 1.52
N MET A 70 16.10 16.82 0.73
CA MET A 70 16.46 17.19 -0.64
C MET A 70 17.67 18.14 -0.66
N THR A 71 17.65 19.17 0.17
CA THR A 71 18.79 20.08 0.34
C THR A 71 20.07 19.33 0.74
N TYR A 72 20.00 18.46 1.76
CA TYR A 72 21.17 17.74 2.25
C TYR A 72 21.71 16.70 1.26
N VAL A 73 20.82 15.98 0.58
CA VAL A 73 21.22 14.93 -0.37
C VAL A 73 21.77 15.52 -1.65
N PHE A 74 21.19 16.61 -2.15
CA PHE A 74 21.50 17.20 -3.46
C PHE A 74 22.23 18.56 -3.39
N ASP A 75 22.83 18.91 -2.23
CA ASP A 75 23.61 20.15 -2.04
C ASP A 75 22.84 21.41 -2.41
N ASP A 76 21.55 21.47 -2.06
CA ASP A 76 20.67 22.59 -2.40
C ASP A 76 20.65 22.92 -3.92
N ARG A 77 20.90 21.92 -4.76
CA ARG A 77 20.87 22.08 -6.22
C ARG A 77 19.50 22.53 -6.70
N PRO A 78 19.43 23.65 -7.44
CA PRO A 78 18.15 24.11 -7.99
C PRO A 78 17.48 23.03 -8.84
N GLY A 79 16.17 22.84 -8.65
CA GLY A 79 15.36 21.85 -9.39
C GLY A 79 15.52 20.39 -8.94
N ALA A 80 16.42 20.08 -8.00
CA ALA A 80 16.64 18.69 -7.57
C ALA A 80 15.39 18.05 -6.99
N ALA A 81 14.60 18.79 -6.19
CA ALA A 81 13.37 18.30 -5.59
C ALA A 81 12.29 17.99 -6.63
N GLU A 82 12.16 18.81 -7.68
CA GLU A 82 11.22 18.59 -8.79
C GLU A 82 11.65 17.40 -9.64
N ILE A 83 12.94 17.31 -9.97
CA ILE A 83 13.50 16.18 -10.71
C ILE A 83 13.28 14.89 -9.91
N PHE A 84 13.65 14.88 -8.63
CA PHE A 84 13.45 13.71 -7.76
C PHE A 84 11.98 13.30 -7.68
N SER A 85 11.05 14.25 -7.58
CA SER A 85 9.62 13.99 -7.56
C SER A 85 9.12 13.35 -8.86
N ARG A 86 9.61 13.82 -10.01
CA ARG A 86 9.28 13.26 -11.32
C ARG A 86 9.88 11.86 -11.49
N VAL A 87 11.14 11.69 -11.10
CA VAL A 87 11.82 10.39 -11.10
C VAL A 87 11.12 9.40 -10.17
N GLU A 88 10.66 9.84 -8.99
CA GLU A 88 9.88 9.00 -8.06
C GLU A 88 8.68 8.36 -8.78
N GLN A 89 7.93 9.13 -9.58
CA GLN A 89 6.77 8.61 -10.31
C GLN A 89 7.11 7.48 -11.28
N LYS A 90 8.29 7.53 -11.90
CA LYS A 90 8.80 6.48 -12.81
C LYS A 90 9.03 5.15 -12.10
N TYR A 91 9.41 5.21 -10.82
CA TYR A 91 9.72 4.02 -10.02
C TYR A 91 8.56 3.53 -9.14
N LEU A 92 7.40 4.19 -9.19
CA LEU A 92 6.20 3.68 -8.54
C LEU A 92 5.66 2.50 -9.37
N LYS A 93 5.65 1.31 -8.81
CA LYS A 93 5.09 0.11 -9.42
C LYS A 93 4.32 -0.73 -8.40
N VAL A 94 3.47 -1.61 -8.89
CA VAL A 94 2.81 -2.62 -8.08
C VAL A 94 3.83 -3.68 -7.65
N ALA A 95 3.67 -4.21 -6.44
CA ALA A 95 4.50 -5.27 -5.91
C ALA A 95 4.51 -6.49 -6.84
N ASP A 96 5.68 -7.11 -7.00
CA ASP A 96 5.85 -8.25 -7.88
C ASP A 96 4.92 -9.41 -7.47
N GLY A 97 4.25 -10.01 -8.45
CA GLY A 97 3.29 -11.11 -8.26
C GLY A 97 1.92 -10.70 -7.68
N ALA A 98 1.72 -9.42 -7.32
CA ALA A 98 0.44 -8.94 -6.77
C ALA A 98 -0.71 -9.12 -7.76
N ILE A 99 -0.55 -8.66 -8.98
CA ILE A 99 -1.63 -8.70 -9.99
C ILE A 99 -1.99 -10.13 -10.37
N ASP A 100 -1.02 -11.02 -10.46
CA ASP A 100 -1.28 -12.44 -10.72
C ASP A 100 -2.06 -13.09 -9.56
N ALA A 101 -1.76 -12.70 -8.32
CA ALA A 101 -2.49 -13.17 -7.16
C ALA A 101 -3.92 -12.62 -7.14
N VAL A 102 -4.10 -11.31 -7.41
CA VAL A 102 -5.41 -10.67 -7.47
C VAL A 102 -6.29 -11.30 -8.57
N LYS A 103 -5.75 -11.49 -9.77
CA LYS A 103 -6.45 -12.17 -10.86
C LYS A 103 -6.90 -13.57 -10.45
N TYR A 104 -5.99 -14.36 -9.87
CA TYR A 104 -6.31 -15.69 -9.38
C TYR A 104 -7.48 -15.66 -8.38
N LEU A 105 -7.44 -14.78 -7.37
CA LEU A 105 -8.50 -14.66 -6.37
C LEU A 105 -9.85 -14.31 -7.03
N ARG A 106 -9.85 -13.37 -7.95
CA ARG A 106 -11.06 -12.99 -8.69
C ARG A 106 -11.61 -14.11 -9.57
N ASP A 107 -10.74 -14.88 -10.22
CA ASP A 107 -11.12 -16.06 -11.03
C ASP A 107 -11.76 -17.16 -10.15
N GLN A 108 -11.45 -17.17 -8.85
CA GLN A 108 -12.12 -18.02 -7.86
C GLN A 108 -13.41 -17.41 -7.29
N GLY A 109 -13.86 -16.26 -7.79
CA GLY A 109 -15.07 -15.58 -7.31
C GLY A 109 -14.88 -14.82 -5.99
N ILE A 110 -13.64 -14.57 -5.56
CA ILE A 110 -13.31 -13.82 -4.36
C ILE A 110 -13.24 -12.33 -4.71
N GLU A 111 -13.97 -11.49 -3.96
CA GLU A 111 -13.88 -10.04 -4.10
C GLU A 111 -12.54 -9.53 -3.58
N VAL A 112 -11.91 -8.59 -4.28
CA VAL A 112 -10.61 -8.05 -3.87
C VAL A 112 -10.66 -6.53 -3.82
N SER A 113 -10.46 -5.96 -2.63
CA SER A 113 -10.47 -4.53 -2.36
C SER A 113 -9.12 -4.02 -1.88
N ILE A 114 -8.86 -2.74 -2.08
CA ILE A 114 -7.72 -2.05 -1.47
C ILE A 114 -8.20 -1.37 -0.20
N VAL A 115 -7.50 -1.58 0.92
CA VAL A 115 -7.78 -0.95 2.21
C VAL A 115 -6.60 -0.06 2.59
N ALA A 116 -6.69 1.25 2.31
CA ALA A 116 -5.56 2.17 2.40
C ALA A 116 -5.80 3.28 3.42
N GLU A 117 -4.74 3.66 4.14
CA GLU A 117 -4.76 4.85 4.99
C GLU A 117 -4.53 6.09 4.11
N LEU A 118 -5.61 6.78 3.71
CA LEU A 118 -5.55 8.05 3.00
C LEU A 118 -5.95 9.20 3.91
N LYS A 119 -5.06 10.20 4.02
CA LYS A 119 -5.30 11.43 4.81
C LYS A 119 -5.95 12.56 3.98
N ARG A 120 -6.08 12.40 2.67
CA ARG A 120 -6.63 13.40 1.76
C ARG A 120 -7.99 12.97 1.25
N THR A 121 -8.81 13.96 0.92
CA THR A 121 -10.18 13.77 0.42
C THR A 121 -10.23 12.77 -0.72
N LEU A 122 -11.14 11.82 -0.60
CA LEU A 122 -11.53 10.93 -1.66
C LEU A 122 -12.32 11.72 -2.71
N GLY A 123 -11.98 11.56 -3.98
CA GLY A 123 -12.64 12.22 -5.11
C GLY A 123 -13.02 11.21 -6.19
N PRO A 124 -13.38 11.66 -7.39
CA PRO A 124 -13.55 10.77 -8.54
C PRO A 124 -12.33 9.88 -8.76
N ILE A 125 -12.53 8.69 -9.35
CA ILE A 125 -11.44 7.76 -9.66
C ILE A 125 -10.35 8.49 -10.46
N GLY A 126 -9.11 8.33 -10.03
CA GLY A 126 -7.94 8.97 -10.64
C GLY A 126 -7.55 10.33 -10.03
N THR A 127 -8.34 10.87 -9.09
CA THR A 127 -8.00 12.15 -8.43
C THR A 127 -7.28 11.97 -7.10
N ASP A 128 -7.48 10.85 -6.40
CA ASP A 128 -6.68 10.49 -5.23
C ASP A 128 -5.40 9.74 -5.64
N MET A 129 -4.45 9.65 -4.70
CA MET A 129 -3.14 9.06 -4.96
C MET A 129 -3.21 7.58 -5.33
N VAL A 130 -4.11 6.82 -4.70
CA VAL A 130 -4.19 5.36 -4.89
C VAL A 130 -4.86 5.05 -6.22
N SER A 131 -6.05 5.59 -6.47
CA SER A 131 -6.75 5.32 -7.74
C SER A 131 -5.99 5.86 -8.95
N ALA A 132 -5.34 7.04 -8.84
CA ALA A 132 -4.46 7.56 -9.89
C ALA A 132 -3.24 6.66 -10.15
N PHE A 133 -2.67 6.06 -9.10
CA PHE A 133 -1.60 5.07 -9.23
C PHE A 133 -2.10 3.82 -9.96
N LEU A 134 -3.24 3.24 -9.55
CA LEU A 134 -3.81 2.06 -10.17
C LEU A 134 -4.14 2.26 -11.65
N MET A 135 -4.66 3.45 -12.00
CA MET A 135 -4.93 3.81 -13.40
C MET A 135 -3.64 3.89 -14.22
N ARG A 136 -2.59 4.54 -13.70
CA ARG A 136 -1.29 4.63 -14.39
C ARG A 136 -0.62 3.27 -14.58
N GLN A 137 -0.85 2.33 -13.64
CA GLN A 137 -0.34 0.96 -13.74
C GLN A 137 -1.25 0.05 -14.55
N GLU A 138 -2.38 0.57 -15.06
CA GLU A 138 -3.37 -0.19 -15.83
C GLU A 138 -3.90 -1.42 -15.08
N VAL A 139 -4.10 -1.28 -13.75
CA VAL A 139 -4.51 -2.40 -12.87
C VAL A 139 -5.80 -2.12 -12.08
N VAL A 140 -6.40 -0.94 -12.23
CA VAL A 140 -7.60 -0.54 -11.49
C VAL A 140 -8.76 -1.53 -11.66
N GLN A 141 -8.91 -2.12 -12.86
CA GLN A 141 -9.97 -3.08 -13.20
C GLN A 141 -9.88 -4.42 -12.46
N TYR A 142 -8.78 -4.69 -11.78
CA TYR A 142 -8.60 -5.93 -11.01
C TYR A 142 -9.09 -5.82 -9.56
N PHE A 143 -9.42 -4.61 -9.10
CA PHE A 143 -9.92 -4.36 -7.76
C PHE A 143 -11.38 -3.93 -7.79
N ASP A 144 -12.15 -4.33 -6.79
CA ASP A 144 -13.56 -4.00 -6.69
C ASP A 144 -13.76 -2.64 -6.05
N GLU A 145 -13.06 -2.36 -4.94
CA GLU A 145 -13.26 -1.18 -4.13
C GLU A 145 -11.93 -0.60 -3.62
N LEU A 146 -11.91 0.72 -3.40
CA LEU A 146 -10.90 1.41 -2.60
C LEU A 146 -11.56 1.90 -1.31
N ILE A 147 -11.14 1.36 -0.18
CA ILE A 147 -11.67 1.62 1.16
C ILE A 147 -10.65 2.43 1.95
N THR A 148 -11.07 3.59 2.49
CA THR A 148 -10.18 4.53 3.18
C THR A 148 -10.90 5.25 4.30
N PRO A 149 -10.19 5.90 5.25
CA PRO A 149 -10.78 6.79 6.24
C PRO A 149 -11.53 8.01 5.66
N GLN A 150 -11.46 8.24 4.37
CA GLN A 150 -12.14 9.34 3.70
C GLN A 150 -13.45 8.90 3.03
N GLY A 151 -13.68 7.61 2.95
CA GLY A 151 -14.80 6.98 2.28
C GLY A 151 -14.38 5.71 1.52
N LYS A 152 -15.34 5.08 0.89
CA LYS A 152 -15.14 3.96 -0.03
C LYS A 152 -15.54 4.39 -1.44
N ILE A 153 -14.83 3.93 -2.47
CA ILE A 153 -15.21 4.08 -3.88
C ILE A 153 -15.29 2.69 -4.51
N ASP A 154 -16.40 2.39 -5.18
CA ASP A 154 -16.47 1.29 -6.15
C ASP A 154 -15.61 1.67 -7.36
N LEU A 155 -14.59 0.87 -7.65
CA LEU A 155 -13.61 1.17 -8.71
C LEU A 155 -14.11 0.86 -10.12
N ARG A 156 -15.31 0.26 -10.26
CA ARG A 156 -15.96 0.00 -11.54
C ARG A 156 -16.96 1.09 -11.89
N THR A 157 -17.75 1.55 -10.91
CA THR A 157 -18.83 2.53 -11.13
C THR A 157 -18.40 3.96 -10.80
N GLY A 158 -17.42 4.14 -9.91
CA GLY A 158 -17.01 5.43 -9.36
C GLY A 158 -17.94 5.93 -8.26
N GLU A 159 -18.91 5.12 -7.82
CA GLU A 159 -19.81 5.48 -6.72
C GLU A 159 -19.06 5.54 -5.40
N ALA A 160 -19.32 6.62 -4.64
CA ALA A 160 -18.68 6.84 -3.34
C ALA A 160 -19.66 6.56 -2.19
N ASP A 161 -19.15 5.88 -1.16
CA ASP A 161 -19.82 5.62 0.10
C ASP A 161 -19.08 6.35 1.24
N LEU A 162 -19.72 7.31 1.86
CA LEU A 162 -19.13 8.15 2.90
C LEU A 162 -19.28 7.59 4.32
N ARG A 163 -19.87 6.41 4.53
CA ARG A 163 -19.99 5.80 5.87
C ARG A 163 -18.64 5.57 6.53
N TYR A 164 -17.59 5.37 5.73
CA TYR A 164 -16.21 5.19 6.21
C TYR A 164 -15.52 6.49 6.64
N LYS A 165 -16.13 7.67 6.35
CA LYS A 165 -15.48 8.96 6.60
C LYS A 165 -15.29 9.23 8.09
N GLY A 166 -14.03 9.50 8.46
CA GLY A 166 -13.62 9.78 9.82
C GLY A 166 -13.23 8.55 10.62
N SER A 167 -13.30 7.34 10.02
CA SER A 167 -12.80 6.10 10.62
C SER A 167 -11.26 6.01 10.54
N SER A 168 -10.70 5.03 11.21
CA SER A 168 -9.25 4.76 11.27
C SER A 168 -8.98 3.25 11.22
N LYS A 169 -7.96 2.85 10.48
CA LYS A 169 -7.46 1.46 10.51
C LYS A 169 -6.86 1.13 11.87
N GLU A 170 -6.12 2.07 12.46
CA GLU A 170 -5.40 1.88 13.71
C GLU A 170 -6.34 1.72 14.91
N GLU A 171 -7.38 2.56 15.00
CA GLU A 171 -8.43 2.43 16.03
C GLU A 171 -9.38 1.27 15.75
N GLY A 172 -9.47 0.88 14.49
CA GLY A 172 -10.19 -0.29 14.01
C GLY A 172 -11.67 -0.05 13.67
N ASP A 173 -12.19 1.14 13.86
CA ASP A 173 -13.56 1.51 13.51
C ASP A 173 -13.80 1.47 11.99
N LEU A 174 -12.74 1.63 11.17
CA LEU A 174 -12.84 1.35 9.74
C LEU A 174 -13.27 -0.11 9.49
N TYR A 175 -12.75 -1.05 10.27
CA TYR A 175 -13.11 -2.47 10.14
C TYR A 175 -14.50 -2.77 10.72
N ASP A 176 -14.99 -1.96 11.66
CA ASP A 176 -16.39 -2.07 12.13
C ASP A 176 -17.35 -1.73 10.98
N VAL A 177 -17.12 -0.60 10.28
CA VAL A 177 -17.91 -0.21 9.10
C VAL A 177 -17.77 -1.24 7.97
N LEU A 178 -16.56 -1.74 7.73
CA LEU A 178 -16.30 -2.75 6.71
C LEU A 178 -17.03 -4.06 7.00
N ALA A 179 -17.04 -4.51 8.26
CA ALA A 179 -17.76 -5.71 8.66
C ALA A 179 -19.27 -5.60 8.42
N GLU A 180 -19.88 -4.44 8.73
CA GLU A 180 -21.28 -4.17 8.43
C GLU A 180 -21.57 -4.14 6.93
N ASP A 181 -20.71 -3.50 6.16
CA ASP A 181 -20.82 -3.42 4.70
C ASP A 181 -20.75 -4.81 4.05
N LEU A 182 -19.79 -5.64 4.45
CA LEU A 182 -19.66 -7.01 3.96
C LEU A 182 -20.88 -7.87 4.35
N ARG A 183 -21.38 -7.77 5.59
CA ARG A 183 -22.61 -8.49 6.01
C ARG A 183 -23.82 -8.08 5.16
N SER A 184 -23.94 -6.81 4.79
CA SER A 184 -25.02 -6.36 3.91
C SER A 184 -25.01 -7.04 2.54
N ARG A 185 -23.85 -7.57 2.13
CA ARG A 185 -23.62 -8.34 0.89
C ARG A 185 -23.62 -9.86 1.15
N GLY A 186 -23.93 -10.31 2.36
CA GLY A 186 -23.93 -11.73 2.75
C GLY A 186 -22.53 -12.32 2.92
N ILE A 187 -21.54 -11.50 3.24
CA ILE A 187 -20.16 -11.93 3.55
C ILE A 187 -19.90 -11.68 5.03
N GLU A 188 -19.69 -12.74 5.79
CA GLU A 188 -19.35 -12.60 7.20
C GLU A 188 -17.85 -12.23 7.36
N PRO A 189 -17.46 -11.47 8.40
CA PRO A 189 -16.07 -11.08 8.62
C PRO A 189 -15.08 -12.25 8.66
N GLN A 190 -15.48 -13.42 9.18
CA GLN A 190 -14.63 -14.62 9.19
C GLN A 190 -14.34 -15.18 7.79
N ASP A 191 -15.14 -14.80 6.78
CA ASP A 191 -14.93 -15.11 5.37
C ASP A 191 -14.14 -14.00 4.66
N GLY A 192 -13.67 -13.01 5.41
CA GLY A 192 -12.81 -11.92 4.94
C GLY A 192 -11.38 -12.08 5.45
N ILE A 193 -10.42 -11.76 4.59
CA ILE A 193 -8.99 -11.76 4.91
C ILE A 193 -8.42 -10.36 4.69
N MET A 194 -7.74 -9.80 5.70
CA MET A 194 -6.93 -8.59 5.54
C MET A 194 -5.46 -8.97 5.33
N VAL A 195 -4.83 -8.42 4.30
CA VAL A 195 -3.41 -8.59 3.98
C VAL A 195 -2.71 -7.24 4.13
N GLY A 196 -1.73 -7.15 5.03
CA GLY A 196 -1.02 -5.89 5.27
C GLY A 196 0.30 -6.07 5.99
N ASP A 197 1.08 -4.99 6.07
CA ASP A 197 2.43 -5.03 6.67
C ASP A 197 2.44 -4.70 8.16
N LYS A 198 1.43 -3.95 8.68
CA LYS A 198 1.46 -3.41 10.04
C LYS A 198 0.54 -4.15 10.99
N GLU A 199 1.15 -4.64 12.08
CA GLU A 199 0.42 -5.28 13.18
C GLU A 199 -0.70 -4.39 13.74
N TRP A 200 -0.41 -3.10 13.95
CA TRP A 200 -1.31 -2.17 14.67
C TRP A 200 -2.41 -1.55 13.79
N SER A 201 -2.35 -1.63 12.48
CA SER A 201 -3.37 -1.08 11.59
C SER A 201 -4.05 -2.12 10.69
N ASP A 202 -3.32 -3.18 10.33
CA ASP A 202 -3.83 -4.15 9.36
C ASP A 202 -4.21 -5.49 10.01
N ILE A 203 -3.46 -5.94 11.00
CA ILE A 203 -3.61 -7.30 11.56
C ILE A 203 -4.51 -7.27 12.79
N THR A 204 -4.02 -6.72 13.90
CA THR A 204 -4.74 -6.75 15.18
C THR A 204 -6.13 -6.09 15.12
N PRO A 205 -6.32 -4.89 14.50
CA PRO A 205 -7.64 -4.28 14.43
C PRO A 205 -8.64 -5.08 13.58
N ALA A 206 -8.20 -5.66 12.46
CA ALA A 206 -9.04 -6.51 11.62
C ALA A 206 -9.46 -7.79 12.35
N GLN A 207 -8.51 -8.49 13.01
CA GLN A 207 -8.80 -9.71 13.77
C GLN A 207 -9.79 -9.47 14.91
N LYS A 208 -9.69 -8.34 15.63
CA LYS A 208 -10.63 -7.96 16.68
C LYS A 208 -12.09 -7.83 16.18
N ARG A 209 -12.29 -7.65 14.87
CA ARG A 209 -13.59 -7.54 14.19
C ARG A 209 -14.00 -8.82 13.48
N GLY A 210 -13.26 -9.91 13.72
CA GLY A 210 -13.58 -11.24 13.18
C GLY A 210 -12.96 -11.57 11.83
N PHE A 211 -12.19 -10.67 11.22
CA PHE A 211 -11.46 -10.96 9.99
C PHE A 211 -10.29 -11.91 10.26
N GLN A 212 -9.95 -12.71 9.28
CA GLN A 212 -8.66 -13.37 9.21
C GLN A 212 -7.59 -12.35 8.77
N ALA A 213 -6.32 -12.57 9.12
CA ALA A 213 -5.27 -11.65 8.73
C ALA A 213 -4.00 -12.38 8.30
N ILE A 214 -3.36 -11.84 7.26
CA ILE A 214 -2.07 -12.29 6.72
C ILE A 214 -1.09 -11.13 6.82
N GLN A 215 0.05 -11.36 7.49
CA GLN A 215 1.12 -10.37 7.55
C GLN A 215 1.99 -10.45 6.30
N TYR A 216 2.19 -9.31 5.64
CA TYR A 216 3.13 -9.16 4.55
C TYR A 216 4.45 -8.58 5.04
N SER A 217 5.56 -9.29 4.84
CA SER A 217 6.91 -8.87 5.27
C SER A 217 7.91 -8.78 4.10
N GLY A 218 7.40 -8.54 2.88
CA GLY A 218 8.25 -8.51 1.68
C GLY A 218 9.19 -7.30 1.61
N TYR A 219 8.83 -6.16 2.18
CA TYR A 219 9.63 -4.93 2.11
C TYR A 219 10.23 -4.49 3.44
N ILE A 220 9.57 -4.79 4.53
CA ILE A 220 10.01 -4.42 5.89
C ILE A 220 9.96 -5.67 6.74
N PHE A 221 11.05 -5.90 7.47
CA PHE A 221 11.05 -6.93 8.49
C PHE A 221 10.29 -6.41 9.72
N HIS A 222 9.20 -7.07 10.03
CA HIS A 222 8.43 -6.82 11.24
C HIS A 222 8.69 -7.91 12.28
N ALA A 223 8.49 -7.57 13.56
CA ALA A 223 8.41 -8.60 14.60
C ALA A 223 7.24 -9.54 14.29
N PRO A 224 7.30 -10.81 14.72
CA PRO A 224 6.18 -11.73 14.58
C PRO A 224 4.89 -11.12 15.12
N SER A 225 3.81 -11.21 14.34
CA SER A 225 2.50 -10.70 14.70
C SER A 225 1.55 -11.84 15.09
N ASN A 226 0.34 -11.48 15.49
CA ASN A 226 -0.75 -12.43 15.71
C ASN A 226 -1.46 -12.87 14.41
N ALA A 227 -0.93 -12.51 13.24
CA ALA A 227 -1.49 -12.91 11.96
C ALA A 227 -1.63 -14.43 11.84
N SER A 228 -2.65 -14.87 11.11
CA SER A 228 -2.88 -16.30 10.85
C SER A 228 -1.73 -16.94 10.08
N CYS A 229 -1.08 -16.19 9.20
CA CYS A 229 0.18 -16.55 8.57
C CYS A 229 0.97 -15.30 8.13
N GLU A 230 2.24 -15.50 7.79
CA GLU A 230 3.13 -14.51 7.22
C GLU A 230 3.51 -14.92 5.79
N ILE A 231 3.56 -13.93 4.88
CA ILE A 231 4.04 -14.10 3.51
C ILE A 231 5.08 -13.04 3.16
N ARG A 232 5.97 -13.35 2.24
CA ARG A 232 6.99 -12.42 1.73
C ARG A 232 6.75 -11.99 0.29
N HIS A 233 5.94 -12.74 -0.45
CA HIS A 233 5.53 -12.43 -1.81
C HIS A 233 4.01 -12.52 -1.93
N LEU A 234 3.38 -11.53 -2.55
CA LEU A 234 1.92 -11.56 -2.73
C LEU A 234 1.45 -12.72 -3.61
N SER A 235 2.32 -13.26 -4.48
CA SER A 235 2.02 -14.49 -5.23
C SER A 235 1.73 -15.71 -4.35
N GLU A 236 2.17 -15.73 -3.08
CA GLU A 236 1.89 -16.81 -2.13
C GLU A 236 0.41 -16.91 -1.76
N LEU A 237 -0.36 -15.81 -1.91
CA LEU A 237 -1.82 -15.81 -1.69
C LEU A 237 -2.52 -16.88 -2.52
N LYS A 238 -2.04 -17.16 -3.73
CA LYS A 238 -2.59 -18.21 -4.62
C LYS A 238 -2.48 -19.61 -4.03
N ASN A 239 -1.52 -19.83 -3.12
CA ASN A 239 -1.27 -21.15 -2.53
C ASN A 239 -2.04 -21.35 -1.23
N ILE A 240 -2.43 -20.27 -0.56
CA ILE A 240 -3.00 -20.30 0.79
C ILE A 240 -4.47 -19.91 0.86
N ILE A 241 -5.00 -19.14 -0.11
CA ILE A 241 -6.41 -18.73 -0.12
C ILE A 241 -7.22 -19.57 -1.09
N ARG A 242 -8.40 -19.98 -0.63
CA ARG A 242 -9.42 -20.72 -1.39
C ARG A 242 -10.79 -20.05 -1.21
N PRO A 243 -11.71 -20.19 -2.19
CA PRO A 243 -13.08 -19.72 -2.00
C PRO A 243 -13.78 -20.52 -0.89
N VAL A 244 -14.69 -19.85 -0.19
CA VAL A 244 -15.68 -20.54 0.69
C VAL A 244 -16.68 -21.24 -0.23
N GLU A 245 -16.97 -22.51 0.03
CA GLU A 245 -17.95 -23.32 -0.72
C GLU A 245 -19.39 -22.82 -0.50
#